data_5fdb86f808c2dc15d23bd0d2fe7b1b4e
#
_entry.id   5fdb86f808c2dc15d23bd0d2fe7b1b4e
#
_cell.length_a   1.000
_cell.length_b   1.000
_cell.length_c   1.000
_cell.angle_alpha   90.00
_cell.angle_beta   90.00
_cell.angle_gamma   90.00
#
_symmetry.space_group_name_H-M   'P 1'
#
loop_
_entity.id
_entity.type
_entity.pdbx_description
1 polymer ?
#
loop_
_entity_poly.entity_id
_entity_poly.type
_entity_poly.pdbx_seq_one_letter_code
_entity_poly.pdbx_strand_id
1 'polypeptide(L)'
;MSAALLGTSRTAPSFDDLPVDVRSAATRLGGDPAVVLLEAAALARAYRIGGAGSVTADLPAPAEDDPRLVLPESSSAHLLSMLAAKATLLDEWFALALERNFRAPDHLVAELLAYARAGEVYRERILRIAGERGQWLATRNPEWFILIRGHGSGIDTWRHGTPAERLRWLADTRRSEPAQASEELTQSWETERGEHKAAFVAALATGLSADDVPLLERALDDRRKDVRREAATVLARLPQSPFGERMVLRVQEWVRIERTPSGVRLVVEAPEEIDAAARRDGIEDRPNPHTDYRAEYVRQAISAAPLSLWNNMIGQPSAVLNLSLDRTWEPILHDAWSTAAVLQHNSQWAQAIFRTRGLSTDRRLLPMIPPRDLADLLLSGTGDANILHPDRAAIFQALPRPWPDDITASVVAQWERAGARRADGGARSAEFSRYKYSESLRLAQASFPYSAVTLLGRAAERARDLDWQQAFVKTANAIVHRKTLLEELT
;
A
#
# COMPACT_ATOMS: atom_id res chain seq x y z
N MET A 1 -40.49 -14.35 34.80
CA MET A 1 -39.77 -15.24 33.87
C MET A 1 -40.19 -16.69 33.98
N SER A 2 -40.36 -17.30 35.15
CA SER A 2 -40.70 -18.74 35.27
C SER A 2 -42.00 -19.14 34.56
N ALA A 3 -43.07 -18.31 34.64
CA ALA A 3 -44.32 -18.58 33.91
C ALA A 3 -44.19 -18.56 32.39
N ALA A 4 -43.26 -17.76 31.84
CA ALA A 4 -42.99 -17.72 30.39
C ALA A 4 -42.23 -18.99 29.90
N LEU A 5 -41.40 -19.57 30.77
CA LEU A 5 -40.60 -20.77 30.41
C LEU A 5 -41.36 -22.07 30.67
N LEU A 6 -42.16 -22.14 31.74
CA LEU A 6 -42.89 -23.35 32.15
C LEU A 6 -44.29 -23.44 31.60
N GLY A 7 -44.78 -22.39 30.97
CA GLY A 7 -46.15 -22.25 30.44
C GLY A 7 -47.16 -21.70 31.49
N THR A 8 -47.95 -20.75 31.06
CA THR A 8 -48.93 -20.04 31.91
C THR A 8 -50.06 -20.92 32.45
N SER A 9 -50.28 -22.09 31.85
CA SER A 9 -51.21 -23.12 32.29
C SER A 9 -50.72 -23.92 33.52
N ARG A 10 -49.38 -23.91 33.77
CA ARG A 10 -48.76 -24.62 34.90
C ARG A 10 -48.32 -23.67 36.03
N THR A 11 -48.03 -22.43 35.67
CA THR A 11 -47.51 -21.45 36.65
C THR A 11 -48.18 -20.10 36.39
N ALA A 12 -48.92 -19.60 37.36
CA ALA A 12 -49.52 -18.28 37.28
C ALA A 12 -48.44 -17.18 37.14
N PRO A 13 -48.62 -16.15 36.29
CA PRO A 13 -47.68 -15.04 36.21
C PRO A 13 -47.65 -14.27 37.56
N SER A 14 -46.45 -14.09 38.16
CA SER A 14 -46.23 -13.18 39.27
C SER A 14 -45.65 -11.89 38.71
N PHE A 15 -46.07 -10.75 39.28
CA PHE A 15 -45.67 -9.40 38.92
C PHE A 15 -44.93 -8.70 40.06
N ASP A 16 -44.54 -9.43 41.14
CA ASP A 16 -43.94 -8.88 42.36
C ASP A 16 -42.62 -8.15 42.13
N ASP A 17 -41.85 -8.62 41.12
CA ASP A 17 -40.56 -8.04 40.74
C ASP A 17 -40.68 -6.82 39.83
N LEU A 18 -41.89 -6.40 39.45
CA LEU A 18 -42.09 -5.25 38.60
C LEU A 18 -42.14 -3.94 39.42
N PRO A 19 -41.74 -2.79 38.81
CA PRO A 19 -41.93 -1.48 39.40
C PRO A 19 -43.38 -1.27 39.85
N VAL A 20 -43.59 -0.53 40.95
CA VAL A 20 -44.90 -0.37 41.58
C VAL A 20 -46.00 0.04 40.60
N ASP A 21 -45.73 0.99 39.73
CA ASP A 21 -46.72 1.50 38.76
C ASP A 21 -47.08 0.42 37.71
N VAL A 22 -46.06 -0.30 37.22
CA VAL A 22 -46.25 -1.40 36.26
C VAL A 22 -46.98 -2.56 36.91
N ARG A 23 -46.65 -2.91 38.14
CA ARG A 23 -47.32 -3.93 38.94
C ARG A 23 -48.78 -3.60 39.15
N SER A 24 -49.07 -2.37 39.56
CA SER A 24 -50.46 -1.88 39.75
C SER A 24 -51.27 -1.91 38.47
N ALA A 25 -50.66 -1.68 37.30
CA ALA A 25 -51.30 -1.80 35.99
C ALA A 25 -51.48 -3.26 35.61
N ALA A 26 -50.44 -4.10 35.79
CA ALA A 26 -50.46 -5.52 35.42
C ALA A 26 -51.49 -6.33 36.24
N THR A 27 -51.69 -6.02 37.53
CA THR A 27 -52.71 -6.69 38.35
C THR A 27 -54.14 -6.35 37.96
N ARG A 28 -54.37 -5.31 37.18
CA ARG A 28 -55.69 -4.94 36.65
C ARG A 28 -56.00 -5.61 35.32
N LEU A 29 -55.00 -6.24 34.66
CA LEU A 29 -55.22 -6.99 33.41
C LEU A 29 -56.03 -8.25 33.71
N GLY A 30 -57.06 -8.50 32.91
CA GLY A 30 -57.92 -9.68 33.00
C GLY A 30 -57.89 -10.47 31.71
N GLY A 31 -58.23 -11.77 31.81
CA GLY A 31 -58.27 -12.64 30.65
C GLY A 31 -57.36 -13.85 30.71
N ASP A 32 -56.95 -14.35 29.54
CA ASP A 32 -56.07 -15.50 29.41
C ASP A 32 -54.71 -15.17 30.07
N PRO A 33 -54.21 -16.01 30.98
CA PRO A 33 -52.90 -15.82 31.65
C PRO A 33 -51.73 -15.60 30.67
N ALA A 34 -51.76 -16.15 29.44
CA ALA A 34 -50.70 -15.93 28.46
C ALA A 34 -50.77 -14.50 27.89
N VAL A 35 -51.97 -13.99 27.63
CA VAL A 35 -52.19 -12.61 27.16
C VAL A 35 -51.77 -11.63 28.25
N VAL A 36 -52.18 -11.85 29.51
CA VAL A 36 -51.82 -11.02 30.66
C VAL A 36 -50.32 -10.95 30.85
N LEU A 37 -49.61 -12.07 30.64
CA LEU A 37 -48.14 -12.07 30.74
C LEU A 37 -47.48 -11.20 29.64
N LEU A 38 -47.96 -11.29 28.38
CA LEU A 38 -47.47 -10.49 27.27
C LEU A 38 -47.78 -8.98 27.45
N GLU A 39 -48.98 -8.66 27.90
CA GLU A 39 -49.40 -7.26 28.17
C GLU A 39 -48.56 -6.67 29.33
N ALA A 40 -48.35 -7.42 30.40
CA ALA A 40 -47.47 -6.99 31.50
C ALA A 40 -46.01 -6.79 31.04
N ALA A 41 -45.52 -7.66 30.13
CA ALA A 41 -44.18 -7.50 29.56
C ALA A 41 -44.11 -6.24 28.67
N ALA A 42 -45.16 -5.95 27.88
CA ALA A 42 -45.24 -4.73 27.08
C ALA A 42 -45.30 -3.46 27.98
N LEU A 43 -46.07 -3.47 29.03
CA LEU A 43 -46.11 -2.38 30.04
C LEU A 43 -44.77 -2.17 30.69
N ALA A 44 -44.08 -3.24 31.08
CA ALA A 44 -42.73 -3.16 31.68
C ALA A 44 -41.70 -2.60 30.69
N ARG A 45 -41.84 -2.92 29.43
CA ARG A 45 -41.00 -2.36 28.36
C ARG A 45 -41.28 -0.87 28.15
N ALA A 46 -42.56 -0.50 28.03
CA ALA A 46 -42.98 0.88 27.86
C ALA A 46 -42.52 1.75 29.06
N TYR A 47 -42.65 1.23 30.29
CA TYR A 47 -42.17 1.90 31.51
C TYR A 47 -40.67 2.13 31.49
N ARG A 48 -39.88 1.11 31.05
CA ARG A 48 -38.43 1.26 30.94
C ARG A 48 -38.01 2.27 29.89
N ILE A 49 -38.77 2.35 28.80
CA ILE A 49 -38.47 3.30 27.69
C ILE A 49 -38.92 4.72 28.10
N GLY A 50 -40.11 4.85 28.72
CA GLY A 50 -40.68 6.14 29.10
C GLY A 50 -40.26 6.66 30.48
N GLY A 51 -39.81 5.76 31.39
CA GLY A 51 -39.38 6.09 32.73
C GLY A 51 -37.86 6.28 32.90
N ALA A 52 -37.10 6.18 31.83
CA ALA A 52 -35.73 6.64 31.88
C ALA A 52 -35.76 8.17 32.01
N GLY A 53 -35.60 8.66 33.27
CA GLY A 53 -35.46 10.08 33.52
C GLY A 53 -34.39 10.67 32.62
N SER A 54 -34.65 11.85 32.08
CA SER A 54 -33.64 12.57 31.31
C SER A 54 -32.41 12.76 32.22
N VAL A 55 -31.34 12.07 31.89
CA VAL A 55 -30.05 12.34 32.54
C VAL A 55 -29.58 13.66 31.95
N THR A 56 -29.55 14.70 32.76
CA THR A 56 -28.87 15.94 32.38
C THR A 56 -27.38 15.63 32.38
N ALA A 57 -26.82 15.37 31.22
CA ALA A 57 -25.38 15.26 31.06
C ALA A 57 -24.87 16.58 30.47
N ASP A 58 -23.74 17.04 30.98
CA ASP A 58 -23.04 18.16 30.38
C ASP A 58 -22.69 17.76 28.90
N LEU A 59 -23.06 18.62 27.95
CA LEU A 59 -22.68 18.41 26.58
C LEU A 59 -21.16 18.53 26.45
N PRO A 60 -20.51 17.65 25.77
CA PRO A 60 -19.09 17.77 25.51
C PRO A 60 -18.79 19.06 24.73
N ALA A 61 -17.62 19.65 24.98
CA ALA A 61 -17.17 20.77 24.14
C ALA A 61 -17.28 20.41 22.65
N PRO A 62 -17.70 21.35 21.80
CA PRO A 62 -17.77 21.12 20.35
C PRO A 62 -16.40 20.78 19.77
N ALA A 63 -16.39 20.21 18.58
CA ALA A 63 -15.15 20.05 17.81
C ALA A 63 -14.53 21.42 17.52
N GLU A 64 -13.21 21.46 17.40
CA GLU A 64 -12.52 22.66 16.90
C GLU A 64 -12.99 23.01 15.49
N ASP A 65 -12.95 24.30 15.18
CA ASP A 65 -13.31 24.77 13.84
C ASP A 65 -12.25 24.32 12.83
N ASP A 66 -12.71 23.73 11.74
CA ASP A 66 -11.87 23.30 10.62
C ASP A 66 -12.04 24.32 9.48
N PRO A 67 -11.02 25.18 9.23
CA PRO A 67 -11.13 26.28 8.25
C PRO A 67 -11.08 25.81 6.78
N ARG A 68 -10.87 24.52 6.54
CA ARG A 68 -10.76 23.97 5.19
C ARG A 68 -12.08 24.08 4.42
N LEU A 69 -11.96 24.10 3.08
CA LEU A 69 -13.13 24.10 2.21
C LEU A 69 -13.94 22.82 2.38
N VAL A 70 -15.26 22.97 2.44
CA VAL A 70 -16.17 21.82 2.49
C VAL A 70 -16.30 21.24 1.09
N LEU A 71 -16.24 19.90 0.97
CA LEU A 71 -16.52 19.20 -0.30
C LEU A 71 -17.89 19.62 -0.85
N PRO A 72 -18.01 19.88 -2.16
CA PRO A 72 -19.29 20.09 -2.82
C PRO A 72 -20.25 18.92 -2.59
N GLU A 73 -21.54 19.17 -2.59
CA GLU A 73 -22.55 18.15 -2.32
C GLU A 73 -22.50 17.00 -3.35
N SER A 74 -22.31 17.32 -4.64
CA SER A 74 -22.10 16.32 -5.70
C SER A 74 -20.88 15.44 -5.45
N SER A 75 -19.73 16.04 -5.14
CA SER A 75 -18.48 15.33 -4.84
C SER A 75 -18.62 14.43 -3.62
N SER A 76 -19.39 14.87 -2.63
CA SER A 76 -19.69 14.10 -1.42
C SER A 76 -20.52 12.85 -1.71
N ALA A 77 -21.56 12.97 -2.52
CA ALA A 77 -22.40 11.84 -2.96
C ALA A 77 -21.59 10.84 -3.81
N HIS A 78 -20.75 11.36 -4.71
CA HIS A 78 -19.86 10.55 -5.53
C HIS A 78 -18.81 9.80 -4.70
N LEU A 79 -18.23 10.45 -3.66
CA LEU A 79 -17.28 9.79 -2.76
C LEU A 79 -17.87 8.52 -2.14
N LEU A 80 -19.08 8.60 -1.57
CA LEU A 80 -19.74 7.44 -0.96
C LEU A 80 -19.99 6.32 -1.98
N SER A 81 -20.47 6.69 -3.17
CA SER A 81 -20.68 5.73 -4.27
C SER A 81 -19.38 5.06 -4.71
N MET A 82 -18.30 5.82 -4.84
CA MET A 82 -16.98 5.30 -5.21
C MET A 82 -16.40 4.38 -4.13
N LEU A 83 -16.56 4.72 -2.85
CA LEU A 83 -16.14 3.87 -1.72
C LEU A 83 -16.91 2.54 -1.73
N ALA A 84 -18.23 2.57 -1.89
CA ALA A 84 -19.06 1.37 -1.97
C ALA A 84 -18.68 0.47 -3.15
N ALA A 85 -18.40 1.07 -4.32
CA ALA A 85 -17.99 0.35 -5.53
C ALA A 85 -16.51 -0.04 -5.55
N LYS A 86 -15.69 0.38 -4.59
CA LYS A 86 -14.22 0.23 -4.59
C LYS A 86 -13.60 0.72 -5.91
N ALA A 87 -14.04 1.90 -6.36
CA ALA A 87 -13.69 2.44 -7.65
C ALA A 87 -12.18 2.72 -7.77
N THR A 88 -11.59 2.42 -8.93
CA THR A 88 -10.16 2.66 -9.20
C THR A 88 -9.79 4.15 -9.23
N LEU A 89 -10.77 5.04 -9.32
CA LEU A 89 -10.60 6.49 -9.30
C LEU A 89 -10.33 7.05 -7.89
N LEU A 90 -10.62 6.30 -6.83
CA LEU A 90 -10.49 6.78 -5.44
C LEU A 90 -9.10 7.33 -5.10
N ASP A 91 -8.05 6.71 -5.62
CA ASP A 91 -6.67 7.17 -5.37
C ASP A 91 -6.43 8.59 -5.93
N GLU A 92 -6.84 8.83 -7.17
CA GLU A 92 -6.70 10.11 -7.87
C GLU A 92 -7.63 11.17 -7.24
N TRP A 93 -8.86 10.78 -6.92
CA TRP A 93 -9.85 11.65 -6.29
C TRP A 93 -9.40 12.11 -4.90
N PHE A 94 -8.94 11.19 -4.04
CA PHE A 94 -8.40 11.55 -2.71
C PHE A 94 -7.15 12.42 -2.81
N ALA A 95 -6.25 12.12 -3.75
CA ALA A 95 -5.05 12.92 -3.95
C ALA A 95 -5.42 14.38 -4.25
N LEU A 96 -6.34 14.60 -5.21
CA LEU A 96 -6.78 15.93 -5.60
C LEU A 96 -7.57 16.63 -4.47
N ALA A 97 -8.49 15.95 -3.81
CA ALA A 97 -9.29 16.53 -2.73
C ALA A 97 -8.40 16.97 -1.55
N LEU A 98 -7.35 16.21 -1.22
CA LEU A 98 -6.40 16.54 -0.17
C LEU A 98 -5.42 17.65 -0.60
N GLU A 99 -4.99 17.66 -1.85
CA GLU A 99 -4.15 18.74 -2.41
C GLU A 99 -4.89 20.07 -2.39
N ARG A 100 -6.19 20.05 -2.71
CA ARG A 100 -7.07 21.24 -2.65
C ARG A 100 -7.55 21.58 -1.24
N ASN A 101 -7.07 20.85 -0.24
CA ASN A 101 -7.35 21.07 1.17
C ASN A 101 -8.86 21.02 1.52
N PHE A 102 -9.60 20.09 0.90
CA PHE A 102 -11.00 19.86 1.22
C PHE A 102 -11.19 19.06 2.52
N ARG A 103 -12.32 19.31 3.19
CA ARG A 103 -12.86 18.48 4.27
C ARG A 103 -14.25 17.95 3.93
N ALA A 104 -14.63 16.85 4.56
CA ALA A 104 -15.99 16.32 4.44
C ALA A 104 -17.02 17.26 5.11
N PRO A 105 -18.24 17.37 4.55
CA PRO A 105 -19.35 17.98 5.26
C PRO A 105 -19.72 17.16 6.49
N ASP A 106 -20.16 17.86 7.55
CA ASP A 106 -20.38 17.30 8.87
C ASP A 106 -21.30 16.06 8.89
N HIS A 107 -22.31 16.05 8.04
CA HIS A 107 -23.29 14.95 7.97
C HIS A 107 -22.71 13.63 7.45
N LEU A 108 -21.58 13.68 6.69
CA LEU A 108 -20.93 12.49 6.14
C LEU A 108 -19.87 11.91 7.05
N VAL A 109 -19.38 12.67 8.01
CA VAL A 109 -18.21 12.27 8.80
C VAL A 109 -18.43 10.92 9.51
N ALA A 110 -19.62 10.69 10.08
CA ALA A 110 -19.93 9.43 10.75
C ALA A 110 -19.89 8.22 9.82
N GLU A 111 -20.40 8.37 8.59
CA GLU A 111 -20.39 7.30 7.58
C GLU A 111 -18.95 7.03 7.09
N LEU A 112 -18.16 8.07 6.87
CA LEU A 112 -16.75 7.95 6.50
C LEU A 112 -15.94 7.24 7.59
N LEU A 113 -16.17 7.53 8.87
CA LEU A 113 -15.52 6.81 9.98
C LEU A 113 -15.93 5.34 10.01
N ALA A 114 -17.18 5.01 9.69
CA ALA A 114 -17.63 3.62 9.57
C ALA A 114 -16.89 2.90 8.43
N TYR A 115 -16.69 3.53 7.28
CA TYR A 115 -15.87 3.01 6.18
C TYR A 115 -14.41 2.82 6.59
N ALA A 116 -13.81 3.81 7.25
CA ALA A 116 -12.42 3.72 7.72
C ALA A 116 -12.21 2.57 8.71
N ARG A 117 -13.23 2.26 9.53
CA ARG A 117 -13.21 1.12 10.44
C ARG A 117 -13.30 -0.21 9.71
N ALA A 118 -14.15 -0.31 8.70
CA ALA A 118 -14.39 -1.53 7.96
C ALA A 118 -13.22 -1.94 7.02
N GLY A 119 -12.37 -0.98 6.62
CA GLY A 119 -11.29 -1.21 5.68
C GLY A 119 -10.03 -0.39 5.96
N GLU A 120 -8.86 -0.92 5.60
CA GLU A 120 -7.57 -0.25 5.85
C GLU A 120 -7.09 0.62 4.68
N VAL A 121 -7.46 0.26 3.46
CA VAL A 121 -6.87 0.81 2.23
C VAL A 121 -6.97 2.34 2.13
N TYR A 122 -8.11 2.92 2.52
CA TYR A 122 -8.33 4.38 2.45
C TYR A 122 -8.44 5.04 3.82
N ARG A 123 -8.17 4.31 4.90
CA ARG A 123 -8.36 4.78 6.28
C ARG A 123 -7.71 6.14 6.53
N GLU A 124 -6.43 6.28 6.24
CA GLU A 124 -5.69 7.52 6.48
C GLU A 124 -6.27 8.70 5.67
N ARG A 125 -6.59 8.47 4.40
CA ARG A 125 -7.16 9.51 3.53
C ARG A 125 -8.55 9.93 3.98
N ILE A 126 -9.36 8.97 4.43
CA ILE A 126 -10.70 9.23 4.99
C ILE A 126 -10.57 10.06 6.28
N LEU A 127 -9.66 9.69 7.18
CA LEU A 127 -9.45 10.45 8.42
C LEU A 127 -8.98 11.88 8.13
N ARG A 128 -8.09 12.07 7.16
CA ARG A 128 -7.65 13.40 6.74
C ARG A 128 -8.80 14.24 6.19
N ILE A 129 -9.69 13.67 5.37
CA ILE A 129 -10.87 14.39 4.85
C ILE A 129 -11.91 14.61 5.94
N ALA A 130 -12.11 13.67 6.88
CA ALA A 130 -13.04 13.82 8.00
C ALA A 130 -12.65 14.96 8.96
N GLY A 131 -11.37 15.32 9.01
CA GLY A 131 -10.85 16.49 9.71
C GLY A 131 -11.09 16.51 11.20
N GLU A 132 -11.13 17.73 11.78
CA GLU A 132 -11.28 17.96 13.21
C GLU A 132 -12.57 17.33 13.75
N ARG A 133 -13.67 17.42 13.01
CA ARG A 133 -14.93 16.76 13.37
C ARG A 133 -14.79 15.24 13.42
N GLY A 134 -14.03 14.66 12.50
CA GLY A 134 -13.76 13.21 12.48
C GLY A 134 -12.96 12.78 13.70
N GLN A 135 -11.93 13.52 14.06
CA GLN A 135 -11.13 13.26 15.26
C GLN A 135 -11.99 13.38 16.52
N TRP A 136 -12.75 14.47 16.65
CA TRP A 136 -13.64 14.70 17.78
C TRP A 136 -14.68 13.58 17.95
N LEU A 137 -15.35 13.14 16.87
CA LEU A 137 -16.30 12.02 16.93
C LEU A 137 -15.62 10.71 17.33
N ALA A 138 -14.42 10.46 16.78
CA ALA A 138 -13.68 9.25 17.10
C ALA A 138 -13.21 9.19 18.55
N THR A 139 -12.94 10.33 19.22
CA THR A 139 -12.67 10.35 20.66
C THR A 139 -13.90 10.03 21.52
N ARG A 140 -15.11 10.21 20.99
CA ARG A 140 -16.38 10.04 21.73
C ARG A 140 -17.02 8.68 21.50
N ASN A 141 -16.73 8.01 20.38
CA ASN A 141 -17.28 6.70 20.08
C ASN A 141 -16.21 5.62 20.26
N PRO A 142 -16.40 4.69 21.23
CA PRO A 142 -15.44 3.60 21.46
C PRO A 142 -15.13 2.76 20.23
N GLU A 143 -16.09 2.63 19.30
CA GLU A 143 -15.90 1.87 18.07
C GLU A 143 -14.97 2.58 17.08
N TRP A 144 -14.91 3.90 17.08
CA TRP A 144 -14.04 4.69 16.21
C TRP A 144 -12.75 5.11 16.89
N PHE A 145 -12.66 4.99 18.21
CA PHE A 145 -11.46 5.37 18.97
C PHE A 145 -10.19 4.67 18.43
N ILE A 146 -10.34 3.42 17.94
CA ILE A 146 -9.24 2.67 17.32
C ILE A 146 -8.69 3.35 16.07
N LEU A 147 -9.49 4.15 15.36
CA LEU A 147 -9.07 4.86 14.15
C LEU A 147 -8.06 5.97 14.43
N ILE A 148 -8.23 6.63 15.56
CA ILE A 148 -7.37 7.75 16.00
C ILE A 148 -6.34 7.30 17.03
N ARG A 149 -6.45 6.09 17.55
CA ARG A 149 -5.50 5.50 18.47
C ARG A 149 -4.14 5.37 17.79
N GLY A 150 -3.19 6.19 18.18
CA GLY A 150 -1.89 6.34 17.52
C GLY A 150 -1.76 7.54 16.57
N HIS A 151 -2.84 8.28 16.26
CA HIS A 151 -2.75 9.58 15.60
C HIS A 151 -2.83 10.67 16.69
N GLY A 152 -1.74 11.33 16.96
CA GLY A 152 -1.70 12.41 17.95
C GLY A 152 -1.62 11.97 19.42
N SER A 153 -1.46 10.68 19.69
CA SER A 153 -1.07 10.22 21.01
C SER A 153 0.39 10.58 21.22
N GLY A 154 0.65 11.48 22.17
CA GLY A 154 1.98 11.94 22.50
C GLY A 154 2.91 10.79 22.89
N ILE A 155 4.10 11.14 23.36
CA ILE A 155 5.15 10.21 23.82
C ILE A 155 4.65 9.10 24.76
N ASP A 156 3.51 9.27 25.41
CA ASP A 156 2.90 8.25 26.29
C ASP A 156 2.52 6.97 25.53
N THR A 157 2.16 7.05 24.22
CA THR A 157 1.95 5.86 23.41
C THR A 157 3.24 5.07 23.20
N TRP A 158 4.36 5.78 23.01
CA TRP A 158 5.66 5.12 22.95
C TRP A 158 6.00 4.42 24.26
N ARG A 159 5.77 5.09 25.40
CA ARG A 159 6.16 4.60 26.73
C ARG A 159 5.27 3.48 27.25
N HIS A 160 3.97 3.52 26.98
CA HIS A 160 2.95 2.68 27.64
C HIS A 160 2.04 1.90 26.69
N GLY A 161 2.17 2.12 25.38
CA GLY A 161 1.36 1.46 24.36
C GLY A 161 1.73 -0.03 24.15
N THR A 162 0.81 -0.74 23.52
CA THR A 162 1.09 -2.10 22.99
C THR A 162 2.17 -2.05 21.93
N PRO A 163 2.85 -3.16 21.59
CA PRO A 163 3.87 -3.19 20.55
C PRO A 163 3.38 -2.65 19.19
N ALA A 164 2.14 -2.96 18.83
CA ALA A 164 1.54 -2.47 17.58
C ALA A 164 1.29 -0.96 17.61
N GLU A 165 0.87 -0.40 18.75
CA GLU A 165 0.68 1.04 18.94
C GLU A 165 2.01 1.79 18.91
N ARG A 166 3.02 1.24 19.56
CA ARG A 166 4.38 1.78 19.57
C ARG A 166 5.00 1.78 18.18
N LEU A 167 4.84 0.68 17.42
CA LEU A 167 5.33 0.61 16.04
C LEU A 167 4.63 1.65 15.15
N ARG A 168 3.32 1.84 15.32
CA ARG A 168 2.57 2.86 14.58
C ARG A 168 3.04 4.26 14.96
N TRP A 169 3.15 4.55 16.26
CA TRP A 169 3.69 5.82 16.73
C TRP A 169 5.07 6.10 16.14
N LEU A 170 5.97 5.11 16.18
CA LEU A 170 7.31 5.23 15.61
C LEU A 170 7.25 5.54 14.11
N ALA A 171 6.45 4.80 13.33
CA ALA A 171 6.29 5.02 11.91
C ALA A 171 5.69 6.38 11.56
N ASP A 172 4.75 6.88 12.36
CA ASP A 172 4.13 8.20 12.18
C ASP A 172 5.11 9.31 12.53
N THR A 173 5.79 9.21 13.67
CA THR A 173 6.80 10.18 14.12
C THR A 173 8.00 10.20 13.17
N ARG A 174 8.40 9.06 12.58
CA ARG A 174 9.46 9.01 11.56
C ARG A 174 9.13 9.83 10.30
N ARG A 175 7.85 10.06 9.99
CA ARG A 175 7.45 10.90 8.84
C ARG A 175 7.51 12.39 9.12
N SER A 176 7.24 12.82 10.34
CA SER A 176 7.19 14.24 10.73
C SER A 176 8.43 14.70 11.49
N GLU A 177 8.92 13.91 12.43
CA GLU A 177 9.99 14.24 13.36
C GLU A 177 10.96 13.04 13.51
N PRO A 178 11.71 12.68 12.45
CA PRO A 178 12.53 11.47 12.42
C PRO A 178 13.59 11.42 13.52
N ALA A 179 14.19 12.55 13.88
CA ALA A 179 15.19 12.62 14.93
C ALA A 179 14.63 12.26 16.31
N GLN A 180 13.43 12.77 16.67
CA GLN A 180 12.74 12.44 17.92
C GLN A 180 12.44 10.94 18.00
N ALA A 181 11.93 10.36 16.90
CA ALA A 181 11.63 8.94 16.84
C ALA A 181 12.87 8.07 17.08
N SER A 182 14.02 8.45 16.51
CA SER A 182 15.30 7.74 16.71
C SER A 182 15.83 7.89 18.13
N GLU A 183 15.70 9.06 18.73
CA GLU A 183 16.11 9.30 20.10
C GLU A 183 15.31 8.43 21.08
N GLU A 184 14.01 8.40 20.98
CA GLU A 184 13.13 7.59 21.83
C GLU A 184 13.41 6.09 21.69
N LEU A 185 13.59 5.59 20.47
CA LEU A 185 13.97 4.20 20.26
C LEU A 185 15.36 3.89 20.82
N THR A 186 16.31 4.83 20.69
CA THR A 186 17.68 4.68 21.23
C THR A 186 17.68 4.58 22.75
N GLN A 187 16.86 5.40 23.44
CA GLN A 187 16.72 5.40 24.90
C GLN A 187 16.10 4.10 25.40
N SER A 188 15.13 3.53 24.70
CA SER A 188 14.45 2.31 25.10
C SER A 188 15.13 1.02 24.61
N TRP A 189 16.13 1.09 23.73
CA TRP A 189 16.69 -0.05 22.99
C TRP A 189 17.05 -1.25 23.87
N GLU A 190 17.71 -1.04 25.01
CA GLU A 190 18.15 -2.13 25.89
C GLU A 190 17.00 -2.84 26.58
N THR A 191 15.90 -2.14 26.82
CA THR A 191 14.72 -2.68 27.49
C THR A 191 13.71 -3.30 26.54
N GLU A 192 13.93 -3.10 25.21
CA GLU A 192 13.02 -3.62 24.19
C GLU A 192 13.07 -5.15 24.11
N ARG A 193 11.91 -5.76 23.99
CA ARG A 193 11.81 -7.19 23.73
C ARG A 193 12.34 -7.51 22.34
N GLY A 194 13.24 -8.50 22.27
CA GLY A 194 13.89 -8.87 21.01
C GLY A 194 12.94 -9.17 19.86
N GLU A 195 11.74 -9.70 20.14
CA GLU A 195 10.71 -10.00 19.14
C GLU A 195 10.13 -8.76 18.41
N HIS A 196 10.27 -7.55 19.02
CA HIS A 196 9.78 -6.29 18.44
C HIS A 196 10.88 -5.46 17.78
N LYS A 197 12.14 -5.69 18.16
CA LYS A 197 13.27 -4.90 17.69
C LYS A 197 13.40 -4.86 16.16
N ALA A 198 13.23 -5.99 15.48
CA ALA A 198 13.31 -6.04 14.01
C ALA A 198 12.29 -5.12 13.34
N ALA A 199 11.05 -5.11 13.83
CA ALA A 199 10.00 -4.23 13.30
C ALA A 199 10.29 -2.75 13.58
N PHE A 200 10.84 -2.41 14.75
CA PHE A 200 11.24 -1.04 15.07
C PHE A 200 12.42 -0.58 14.20
N VAL A 201 13.40 -1.45 13.98
CA VAL A 201 14.52 -1.16 13.06
C VAL A 201 14.01 -0.92 11.63
N ALA A 202 13.09 -1.76 11.15
CA ALA A 202 12.49 -1.57 9.83
C ALA A 202 11.81 -0.20 9.67
N ALA A 203 11.16 0.31 10.72
CA ALA A 203 10.50 1.60 10.71
C ALA A 203 11.48 2.78 10.52
N LEU A 204 12.76 2.63 10.90
CA LEU A 204 13.80 3.64 10.69
C LEU A 204 14.09 3.91 9.21
N ALA A 205 13.68 3.01 8.31
CA ALA A 205 13.80 3.23 6.87
C ALA A 205 13.02 4.46 6.36
N THR A 206 12.00 4.91 7.11
CA THR A 206 11.27 6.15 6.84
C THR A 206 12.03 7.32 7.45
N GLY A 207 12.29 8.37 6.68
CA GLY A 207 13.06 9.54 7.14
C GLY A 207 14.51 9.17 7.57
N LEU A 208 15.09 8.13 6.95
CA LEU A 208 16.42 7.62 7.26
C LEU A 208 17.49 8.69 7.00
N SER A 209 18.39 8.86 7.97
CA SER A 209 19.53 9.79 7.90
C SER A 209 20.81 9.21 8.49
N ALA A 210 21.91 9.94 8.39
CA ALA A 210 23.16 9.57 9.02
C ALA A 210 23.05 9.52 10.56
N ASP A 211 22.12 10.24 11.16
CA ASP A 211 21.90 10.26 12.61
C ASP A 211 21.39 8.92 13.15
N ASP A 212 20.80 8.09 12.28
CA ASP A 212 20.31 6.75 12.63
C ASP A 212 21.45 5.70 12.70
N VAL A 213 22.62 6.00 12.10
CA VAL A 213 23.74 5.05 12.00
C VAL A 213 24.17 4.48 13.34
N PRO A 214 24.35 5.27 14.41
CA PRO A 214 24.78 4.72 15.70
C PRO A 214 23.82 3.66 16.27
N LEU A 215 22.51 3.87 16.16
CA LEU A 215 21.50 2.92 16.61
C LEU A 215 21.48 1.66 15.72
N LEU A 216 21.59 1.83 14.41
CA LEU A 216 21.61 0.72 13.46
C LEU A 216 22.87 -0.14 13.61
N GLU A 217 24.06 0.47 13.82
CA GLU A 217 25.29 -0.26 14.13
C GLU A 217 25.18 -1.05 15.44
N ARG A 218 24.53 -0.48 16.47
CA ARG A 218 24.23 -1.20 17.71
C ARG A 218 23.25 -2.36 17.49
N ALA A 219 22.29 -2.22 16.58
CA ALA A 219 21.36 -3.29 16.22
C ALA A 219 22.06 -4.45 15.48
N LEU A 220 23.18 -4.23 14.80
CA LEU A 220 24.03 -5.29 14.25
C LEU A 220 24.66 -6.17 15.34
N ASP A 221 24.81 -5.68 16.58
CA ASP A 221 25.31 -6.45 17.71
C ASP A 221 24.22 -7.22 18.48
N ASP A 222 22.96 -7.15 18.02
CA ASP A 222 21.88 -7.90 18.66
C ASP A 222 22.04 -9.42 18.49
N ARG A 223 21.66 -10.16 19.53
CA ARG A 223 21.74 -11.64 19.53
C ARG A 223 20.86 -12.28 18.47
N ARG A 224 19.75 -11.62 18.09
CA ARG A 224 18.79 -12.13 17.12
C ARG A 224 19.23 -11.84 15.69
N LYS A 225 19.29 -12.87 14.88
CA LYS A 225 19.66 -12.76 13.47
C LYS A 225 18.70 -11.91 12.64
N ASP A 226 17.39 -11.93 12.96
CA ASP A 226 16.37 -11.12 12.29
C ASP A 226 16.58 -9.62 12.52
N VAL A 227 16.98 -9.22 13.74
CA VAL A 227 17.33 -7.83 14.05
C VAL A 227 18.59 -7.39 13.28
N ARG A 228 19.65 -8.21 13.28
CA ARG A 228 20.88 -7.90 12.52
C ARG A 228 20.63 -7.78 11.03
N ARG A 229 19.85 -8.71 10.45
CA ARG A 229 19.47 -8.67 9.04
C ARG A 229 18.70 -7.39 8.67
N GLU A 230 17.75 -7.01 9.51
CA GLU A 230 16.97 -5.79 9.27
C GLU A 230 17.84 -4.54 9.38
N ALA A 231 18.72 -4.48 10.39
CA ALA A 231 19.69 -3.38 10.53
C ALA A 231 20.61 -3.27 9.32
N ALA A 232 21.14 -4.38 8.83
CA ALA A 232 21.95 -4.43 7.61
C ALA A 232 21.16 -3.94 6.38
N THR A 233 19.88 -4.34 6.25
CA THR A 233 19.01 -3.91 5.16
C THR A 233 18.76 -2.40 5.18
N VAL A 234 18.58 -1.83 6.37
CA VAL A 234 18.39 -0.37 6.52
C VAL A 234 19.70 0.37 6.29
N LEU A 235 20.82 -0.13 6.84
CA LEU A 235 22.16 0.47 6.64
C LEU A 235 22.60 0.44 5.17
N ALA A 236 22.23 -0.58 4.41
CA ALA A 236 22.54 -0.66 2.96
C ALA A 236 21.92 0.50 2.15
N ARG A 237 20.93 1.20 2.71
CA ARG A 237 20.38 2.44 2.12
C ARG A 237 21.24 3.67 2.35
N LEU A 238 22.23 3.56 3.25
CA LEU A 238 23.21 4.61 3.58
C LEU A 238 24.61 4.20 3.10
N PRO A 239 24.91 4.33 1.80
CA PRO A 239 26.14 3.82 1.22
C PRO A 239 27.41 4.46 1.80
N GLN A 240 27.33 5.61 2.44
CA GLN A 240 28.44 6.32 3.07
C GLN A 240 28.62 5.97 4.56
N SER A 241 27.90 4.98 5.07
CA SER A 241 28.03 4.51 6.45
C SER A 241 29.27 3.62 6.66
N PRO A 242 29.75 3.46 7.91
CA PRO A 242 30.81 2.49 8.23
C PRO A 242 30.44 1.06 7.80
N PHE A 243 29.15 0.70 7.84
CA PHE A 243 28.65 -0.56 7.29
C PHE A 243 28.94 -0.68 5.79
N GLY A 244 28.65 0.37 5.01
CA GLY A 244 28.95 0.41 3.57
C GLY A 244 30.44 0.19 3.29
N GLU A 245 31.32 0.82 4.06
CA GLU A 245 32.79 0.63 3.94
C GLU A 245 33.20 -0.83 4.20
N ARG A 246 32.62 -1.48 5.21
CA ARG A 246 32.91 -2.90 5.49
C ARG A 246 32.42 -3.80 4.33
N MET A 247 31.26 -3.49 3.75
CA MET A 247 30.76 -4.24 2.58
C MET A 247 31.66 -4.05 1.34
N VAL A 248 32.21 -2.85 1.13
CA VAL A 248 33.23 -2.60 0.08
C VAL A 248 34.43 -3.52 0.26
N LEU A 249 35.00 -3.55 1.46
CA LEU A 249 36.20 -4.40 1.74
C LEU A 249 35.87 -5.88 1.49
N ARG A 250 34.71 -6.34 1.92
CA ARG A 250 34.29 -7.73 1.76
C ARG A 250 34.06 -8.10 0.28
N VAL A 251 33.43 -7.21 -0.48
CA VAL A 251 33.27 -7.44 -1.92
C VAL A 251 34.62 -7.46 -2.63
N GLN A 252 35.56 -6.57 -2.26
CA GLN A 252 36.91 -6.55 -2.85
C GLN A 252 37.74 -7.80 -2.49
N GLU A 253 37.46 -8.43 -1.38
CA GLU A 253 38.06 -9.71 -1.02
C GLU A 253 37.54 -10.86 -1.87
N TRP A 254 36.24 -10.87 -2.15
CA TRP A 254 35.54 -11.96 -2.84
C TRP A 254 35.42 -11.80 -4.34
N VAL A 255 35.61 -10.58 -4.86
CA VAL A 255 35.47 -10.26 -6.28
C VAL A 255 36.69 -9.49 -6.78
N ARG A 256 37.35 -10.07 -7.76
CA ARG A 256 38.53 -9.47 -8.40
C ARG A 256 38.24 -9.07 -9.84
N ILE A 257 38.95 -8.04 -10.29
CA ILE A 257 38.96 -7.61 -11.68
C ILE A 257 40.19 -8.09 -12.36
N GLU A 258 40.02 -8.91 -13.37
CA GLU A 258 41.09 -9.31 -14.28
C GLU A 258 41.01 -8.51 -15.56
N ARG A 259 42.12 -7.83 -15.91
CA ARG A 259 42.25 -7.15 -17.21
C ARG A 259 42.96 -8.08 -18.18
N THR A 260 42.26 -8.52 -19.22
CA THR A 260 42.77 -9.38 -20.26
C THR A 260 42.90 -8.61 -21.59
N PRO A 261 43.65 -9.10 -22.57
CA PRO A 261 43.68 -8.48 -23.92
C PRO A 261 42.30 -8.39 -24.59
N SER A 262 41.34 -9.25 -24.16
CA SER A 262 39.97 -9.29 -24.65
C SER A 262 39.00 -8.41 -23.88
N GLY A 263 39.45 -7.73 -22.83
CA GLY A 263 38.61 -6.84 -22.01
C GLY A 263 38.74 -7.08 -20.52
N VAL A 264 37.73 -6.59 -19.77
CA VAL A 264 37.64 -6.72 -18.31
C VAL A 264 36.74 -7.91 -17.96
N ARG A 265 37.22 -8.74 -17.02
CA ARG A 265 36.47 -9.90 -16.49
C ARG A 265 36.35 -9.79 -14.97
N LEU A 266 35.21 -10.15 -14.42
CA LEU A 266 35.02 -10.36 -12.97
C LEU A 266 35.29 -11.82 -12.64
N VAL A 267 36.10 -12.05 -11.62
CA VAL A 267 36.36 -13.36 -11.03
C VAL A 267 35.84 -13.34 -9.59
N VAL A 268 34.92 -14.27 -9.29
CA VAL A 268 34.30 -14.40 -7.99
C VAL A 268 34.92 -15.58 -7.26
N GLU A 269 35.51 -15.30 -6.11
CA GLU A 269 36.10 -16.29 -5.18
C GLU A 269 35.23 -16.29 -3.89
N ALA A 270 34.08 -16.94 -3.98
CA ALA A 270 33.14 -17.01 -2.88
C ALA A 270 33.70 -17.82 -1.72
N PRO A 271 33.58 -17.35 -0.45
CA PRO A 271 34.11 -18.05 0.72
C PRO A 271 33.31 -19.34 0.98
N GLU A 272 33.99 -20.34 1.55
CA GLU A 272 33.31 -21.58 1.99
C GLU A 272 32.52 -21.38 3.28
N GLU A 273 33.01 -20.50 4.15
CA GLU A 273 32.38 -20.12 5.42
C GLU A 273 32.50 -18.62 5.63
N ILE A 274 31.50 -18.01 6.24
CA ILE A 274 31.56 -16.61 6.66
C ILE A 274 32.10 -16.48 8.07
N ASP A 275 32.86 -15.43 8.31
CA ASP A 275 33.42 -15.08 9.60
C ASP A 275 32.39 -14.48 10.58
N ALA A 276 32.79 -14.24 11.82
CA ALA A 276 31.94 -13.64 12.84
C ALA A 276 31.52 -12.20 12.46
N ALA A 277 32.42 -11.46 11.79
CA ALA A 277 32.15 -10.09 11.35
C ALA A 277 31.09 -10.05 10.26
N ALA A 278 31.09 -10.99 9.30
CA ALA A 278 30.05 -11.12 8.30
C ALA A 278 28.68 -11.45 8.92
N ARG A 279 28.66 -12.37 9.89
CA ARG A 279 27.41 -12.71 10.62
C ARG A 279 26.89 -11.53 11.43
N ARG A 280 27.76 -10.74 12.04
CA ARG A 280 27.42 -9.48 12.71
C ARG A 280 26.79 -8.52 11.73
N ASP A 281 27.40 -8.33 10.58
CA ASP A 281 26.91 -7.44 9.52
C ASP A 281 25.68 -7.99 8.78
N GLY A 282 25.00 -8.99 9.33
CA GLY A 282 23.71 -9.48 8.86
C GLY A 282 23.76 -10.43 7.67
N ILE A 283 24.96 -10.86 7.22
CA ILE A 283 25.07 -11.92 6.22
C ILE A 283 24.63 -13.22 6.86
N GLU A 284 23.59 -13.83 6.32
CA GLU A 284 23.03 -15.07 6.85
C GLU A 284 23.84 -16.29 6.42
N ASP A 285 24.19 -17.11 7.40
CA ASP A 285 24.88 -18.37 7.16
C ASP A 285 23.88 -19.43 6.68
N ARG A 286 24.05 -19.93 5.45
CA ARG A 286 23.23 -20.97 4.83
C ARG A 286 21.72 -20.71 4.97
N PRO A 287 21.23 -19.58 4.43
CA PRO A 287 19.84 -19.14 4.64
C PRO A 287 18.81 -20.10 4.05
N ASN A 288 19.21 -20.86 3.01
CA ASN A 288 18.36 -21.85 2.37
C ASN A 288 19.17 -23.12 2.04
N PRO A 289 18.80 -24.31 2.58
CA PRO A 289 19.53 -25.56 2.32
C PRO A 289 19.47 -26.05 0.86
N HIS A 290 18.59 -25.48 0.03
CA HIS A 290 18.43 -25.85 -1.37
C HIS A 290 19.15 -24.90 -2.36
N THR A 291 19.78 -23.84 -1.86
CA THR A 291 20.55 -22.88 -2.67
C THR A 291 22.05 -23.05 -2.44
N ASP A 292 22.86 -22.69 -3.44
CA ASP A 292 24.30 -22.55 -3.24
C ASP A 292 24.55 -21.41 -2.24
N TYR A 293 24.89 -21.76 -1.00
CA TYR A 293 25.11 -20.82 0.09
C TYR A 293 26.28 -19.86 -0.20
N ARG A 294 27.26 -20.29 -0.97
CA ARG A 294 28.41 -19.45 -1.36
C ARG A 294 27.97 -18.32 -2.28
N ALA A 295 27.12 -18.66 -3.24
CA ALA A 295 26.52 -17.69 -4.12
C ALA A 295 25.65 -16.67 -3.35
N GLU A 296 24.94 -17.15 -2.34
CA GLU A 296 24.09 -16.32 -1.50
C GLU A 296 24.92 -15.36 -0.63
N TYR A 297 26.08 -15.76 -0.11
CA TYR A 297 26.98 -14.85 0.60
C TYR A 297 27.44 -13.69 -0.29
N VAL A 298 27.86 -14.01 -1.50
CA VAL A 298 28.30 -12.99 -2.48
C VAL A 298 27.14 -12.07 -2.85
N ARG A 299 25.95 -12.64 -3.10
CA ARG A 299 24.75 -11.87 -3.42
C ARG A 299 24.40 -10.88 -2.31
N GLN A 300 24.39 -11.32 -1.04
CA GLN A 300 24.08 -10.46 0.11
C GLN A 300 25.11 -9.33 0.27
N ALA A 301 26.39 -9.64 0.19
CA ALA A 301 27.45 -8.63 0.32
C ALA A 301 27.38 -7.57 -0.79
N ILE A 302 27.20 -7.98 -2.04
CA ILE A 302 27.08 -7.06 -3.19
C ILE A 302 25.80 -6.23 -3.10
N SER A 303 24.68 -6.84 -2.68
CA SER A 303 23.41 -6.11 -2.50
C SER A 303 23.51 -5.00 -1.45
N ALA A 304 24.37 -5.18 -0.44
CA ALA A 304 24.56 -4.23 0.64
C ALA A 304 25.71 -3.23 0.39
N ALA A 305 26.60 -3.54 -0.54
CA ALA A 305 27.74 -2.68 -0.86
C ALA A 305 27.32 -1.43 -1.65
N PRO A 306 27.98 -0.28 -1.42
CA PRO A 306 27.77 0.92 -2.22
C PRO A 306 27.99 0.67 -3.72
N LEU A 307 27.04 1.10 -4.55
CA LEU A 307 27.16 0.99 -6.00
C LEU A 307 28.30 1.81 -6.59
N SER A 308 28.76 2.84 -5.88
CA SER A 308 29.97 3.61 -6.22
C SER A 308 31.24 2.76 -6.28
N LEU A 309 31.31 1.64 -5.56
CA LEU A 309 32.39 0.66 -5.66
C LEU A 309 32.61 0.25 -7.12
N TRP A 310 31.55 -0.16 -7.79
CA TRP A 310 31.60 -0.63 -9.18
C TRP A 310 31.94 0.49 -10.17
N ASN A 311 31.39 1.69 -9.91
CA ASN A 311 31.72 2.88 -10.71
C ASN A 311 33.23 3.20 -10.62
N ASN A 312 33.82 3.07 -9.44
CA ASN A 312 35.24 3.34 -9.22
C ASN A 312 36.14 2.23 -9.80
N MET A 313 35.71 0.98 -9.74
CA MET A 313 36.48 -0.16 -10.22
C MET A 313 36.47 -0.31 -11.73
N ILE A 314 35.32 -0.04 -12.38
CA ILE A 314 35.07 -0.37 -13.79
C ILE A 314 34.64 0.85 -14.60
N GLY A 315 33.77 1.70 -14.03
CA GLY A 315 33.24 2.89 -14.70
C GLY A 315 31.72 2.98 -14.65
N GLN A 316 31.12 3.56 -15.67
CA GLN A 316 29.66 3.76 -15.72
C GLN A 316 28.87 2.46 -15.55
N PRO A 317 27.67 2.50 -14.94
CA PRO A 317 26.86 1.29 -14.71
C PRO A 317 26.65 0.41 -15.94
N SER A 318 26.49 1.03 -17.10
CA SER A 318 26.36 0.28 -18.37
C SER A 318 27.62 -0.53 -18.72
N ALA A 319 28.81 -0.05 -18.36
CA ALA A 319 30.04 -0.79 -18.58
C ALA A 319 30.12 -2.02 -17.65
N VAL A 320 29.66 -1.88 -16.40
CA VAL A 320 29.59 -2.99 -15.43
C VAL A 320 28.61 -4.06 -15.91
N LEU A 321 27.42 -3.66 -16.34
CA LEU A 321 26.34 -4.56 -16.76
C LEU A 321 26.64 -5.31 -18.07
N ASN A 322 27.54 -4.77 -18.89
CA ASN A 322 27.97 -5.38 -20.16
C ASN A 322 29.25 -6.20 -20.04
N LEU A 323 29.76 -6.42 -18.80
CA LEU A 323 30.90 -7.29 -18.60
C LEU A 323 30.60 -8.73 -19.02
N SER A 324 31.62 -9.41 -19.54
CA SER A 324 31.53 -10.85 -19.74
C SER A 324 31.62 -11.54 -18.37
N LEU A 325 30.52 -12.11 -17.93
CA LEU A 325 30.38 -12.82 -16.65
C LEU A 325 30.35 -14.33 -16.90
N ASP A 326 30.81 -15.09 -15.90
CA ASP A 326 30.57 -16.53 -15.87
C ASP A 326 29.08 -16.82 -15.75
N ARG A 327 28.59 -17.84 -16.48
CA ARG A 327 27.17 -18.20 -16.52
C ARG A 327 26.57 -18.49 -15.15
N THR A 328 27.36 -18.97 -14.22
CA THR A 328 26.93 -19.25 -12.85
C THR A 328 26.72 -17.95 -12.06
N TRP A 329 27.58 -16.96 -12.26
CA TRP A 329 27.58 -15.72 -11.50
C TRP A 329 26.74 -14.61 -12.11
N GLU A 330 26.50 -14.66 -13.42
CA GLU A 330 25.74 -13.64 -14.15
C GLU A 330 24.38 -13.32 -13.49
N PRO A 331 23.46 -14.29 -13.27
CA PRO A 331 22.16 -14.01 -12.67
C PRO A 331 22.26 -13.50 -11.24
N ILE A 332 23.24 -13.99 -10.47
CA ILE A 332 23.45 -13.62 -9.07
C ILE A 332 23.92 -12.17 -8.93
N LEU A 333 24.91 -11.79 -9.76
CA LEU A 333 25.46 -10.43 -9.76
C LEU A 333 24.41 -9.42 -10.24
N HIS A 334 23.64 -9.74 -11.29
CA HIS A 334 22.57 -8.88 -11.76
C HIS A 334 21.45 -8.69 -10.73
N ASP A 335 21.06 -9.74 -10.02
CA ASP A 335 20.09 -9.63 -8.91
C ASP A 335 20.63 -8.78 -7.77
N ALA A 336 21.89 -8.99 -7.40
CA ALA A 336 22.54 -8.22 -6.34
C ALA A 336 22.66 -6.72 -6.68
N TRP A 337 23.07 -6.36 -7.90
CA TRP A 337 23.09 -4.97 -8.36
C TRP A 337 21.71 -4.35 -8.44
N SER A 338 20.70 -5.12 -8.86
CA SER A 338 19.31 -4.66 -8.89
C SER A 338 18.81 -4.37 -7.46
N THR A 339 19.12 -5.26 -6.53
CA THR A 339 18.76 -5.06 -5.12
C THR A 339 19.49 -3.85 -4.51
N ALA A 340 20.79 -3.69 -4.76
CA ALA A 340 21.53 -2.51 -4.33
C ALA A 340 20.96 -1.22 -4.91
N ALA A 341 20.57 -1.21 -6.20
CA ALA A 341 19.97 -0.06 -6.84
C ALA A 341 18.61 0.33 -6.21
N VAL A 342 17.80 -0.67 -5.82
CA VAL A 342 16.55 -0.46 -5.08
C VAL A 342 16.84 0.13 -3.69
N LEU A 343 17.74 -0.48 -2.92
CA LEU A 343 18.04 -0.06 -1.54
C LEU A 343 18.61 1.36 -1.49
N GLN A 344 19.53 1.68 -2.41
CA GLN A 344 20.20 2.98 -2.45
C GLN A 344 19.44 4.04 -3.26
N HIS A 345 18.23 3.74 -3.75
CA HIS A 345 17.41 4.61 -4.63
C HIS A 345 18.24 5.19 -5.78
N ASN A 346 19.10 4.38 -6.39
CA ASN A 346 20.01 4.83 -7.42
C ASN A 346 19.39 4.77 -8.81
N SER A 347 18.82 5.89 -9.27
CA SER A 347 18.14 5.99 -10.57
C SER A 347 19.07 5.76 -11.77
N GLN A 348 20.37 6.11 -11.66
CA GLN A 348 21.34 5.89 -12.73
C GLN A 348 21.57 4.39 -12.96
N TRP A 349 21.76 3.61 -11.91
CA TRP A 349 21.85 2.15 -11.99
C TRP A 349 20.54 1.50 -12.42
N ALA A 350 19.42 1.95 -11.86
CA ALA A 350 18.10 1.46 -12.28
C ALA A 350 17.87 1.62 -13.78
N GLN A 351 18.18 2.81 -14.32
CA GLN A 351 18.04 3.11 -15.74
C GLN A 351 19.00 2.25 -16.61
N ALA A 352 20.26 2.07 -16.18
CA ALA A 352 21.20 1.22 -16.89
C ALA A 352 20.76 -0.25 -16.92
N ILE A 353 20.27 -0.78 -15.77
CA ILE A 353 19.71 -2.14 -15.68
C ILE A 353 18.51 -2.27 -16.63
N PHE A 354 17.61 -1.29 -16.60
CA PHE A 354 16.42 -1.29 -17.45
C PHE A 354 16.78 -1.31 -18.96
N ARG A 355 17.73 -0.50 -19.37
CA ARG A 355 18.19 -0.48 -20.78
C ARG A 355 18.86 -1.78 -21.23
N THR A 356 19.54 -2.47 -20.30
CA THR A 356 20.24 -3.73 -20.59
C THR A 356 19.27 -4.92 -20.56
N ARG A 357 18.33 -4.96 -19.62
CA ARG A 357 17.47 -6.12 -19.37
C ARG A 357 16.04 -5.97 -19.92
N GLY A 358 15.62 -4.76 -20.27
CA GLY A 358 14.30 -4.50 -20.84
C GLY A 358 13.16 -5.05 -19.98
N LEU A 359 12.34 -5.93 -20.56
CA LEU A 359 11.18 -6.56 -19.89
C LEU A 359 11.56 -7.47 -18.71
N SER A 360 12.82 -7.92 -18.63
CA SER A 360 13.33 -8.77 -17.55
C SER A 360 13.85 -7.95 -16.35
N THR A 361 13.61 -6.64 -16.34
CA THR A 361 14.01 -5.76 -15.23
C THR A 361 13.20 -6.06 -13.96
N ASP A 362 13.87 -6.03 -12.82
CA ASP A 362 13.19 -6.12 -11.53
C ASP A 362 12.12 -5.02 -11.39
N ARG A 363 10.89 -5.43 -11.10
CA ARG A 363 9.75 -4.51 -10.99
C ARG A 363 9.95 -3.42 -9.93
N ARG A 364 10.74 -3.69 -8.90
CA ARG A 364 11.07 -2.71 -7.85
C ARG A 364 11.85 -1.50 -8.38
N LEU A 365 12.52 -1.63 -9.52
CA LEU A 365 13.27 -0.55 -10.17
C LEU A 365 12.37 0.35 -11.03
N LEU A 366 11.24 -0.14 -11.52
CA LEU A 366 10.39 0.60 -12.46
C LEU A 366 9.98 2.01 -11.98
N PRO A 367 9.65 2.24 -10.69
CA PRO A 367 9.33 3.60 -10.20
C PRO A 367 10.50 4.59 -10.32
N MET A 368 11.74 4.13 -10.47
CA MET A 368 12.93 4.96 -10.62
C MET A 368 13.31 5.21 -12.08
N ILE A 369 12.60 4.59 -13.03
CA ILE A 369 12.85 4.74 -14.46
C ILE A 369 12.09 5.96 -14.98
N PRO A 370 12.73 6.84 -15.76
CA PRO A 370 12.03 7.95 -16.39
C PRO A 370 10.82 7.46 -17.22
N PRO A 371 9.66 8.12 -17.11
CA PRO A 371 8.45 7.73 -17.85
C PRO A 371 8.66 7.58 -19.36
N ARG A 372 9.54 8.39 -19.93
CA ARG A 372 9.90 8.34 -21.35
C ARG A 372 10.58 7.02 -21.70
N ASP A 373 11.54 6.55 -20.91
CA ASP A 373 12.25 5.29 -21.16
C ASP A 373 11.28 4.09 -21.07
N LEU A 374 10.31 4.15 -20.12
CA LEU A 374 9.23 3.15 -20.03
C LEU A 374 8.34 3.15 -21.26
N ALA A 375 7.97 4.33 -21.75
CA ALA A 375 7.16 4.49 -22.96
C ALA A 375 7.92 4.00 -24.20
N ASP A 376 9.19 4.37 -24.37
CA ASP A 376 10.04 3.94 -25.48
C ASP A 376 10.16 2.40 -25.54
N LEU A 377 10.29 1.73 -24.39
CA LEU A 377 10.31 0.27 -24.35
C LEU A 377 8.95 -0.35 -24.73
N LEU A 378 7.84 0.24 -24.32
CA LEU A 378 6.51 -0.23 -24.71
C LEU A 378 6.29 -0.09 -26.22
N LEU A 379 6.78 0.98 -26.82
CA LEU A 379 6.67 1.27 -28.25
C LEU A 379 7.71 0.54 -29.09
N SER A 380 8.86 0.16 -28.49
CA SER A 380 9.89 -0.60 -29.20
C SER A 380 9.36 -1.99 -29.58
N GLY A 381 9.49 -2.35 -30.85
CA GLY A 381 9.02 -3.63 -31.38
C GLY A 381 7.54 -3.67 -31.78
N THR A 382 6.88 -2.51 -31.93
CA THR A 382 5.44 -2.42 -32.25
C THR A 382 5.05 -2.71 -33.70
N GLY A 383 5.90 -3.26 -34.52
CA GLY A 383 5.47 -3.71 -35.88
C GLY A 383 4.32 -4.72 -35.76
N ASP A 384 4.63 -5.95 -35.39
CA ASP A 384 3.65 -7.03 -35.13
C ASP A 384 3.54 -7.43 -33.65
N ALA A 385 4.39 -6.86 -32.79
CA ALA A 385 4.41 -7.20 -31.38
C ALA A 385 3.20 -6.62 -30.63
N ASN A 386 2.55 -7.46 -29.83
CA ASN A 386 1.42 -7.06 -29.01
C ASN A 386 1.88 -6.15 -27.85
N ILE A 387 1.60 -4.84 -27.93
CA ILE A 387 1.90 -3.89 -26.85
C ILE A 387 1.28 -4.32 -25.52
N LEU A 388 0.15 -5.04 -25.56
CA LEU A 388 -0.57 -5.55 -24.40
C LEU A 388 -0.14 -6.97 -24.00
N HIS A 389 1.07 -7.41 -24.39
CA HIS A 389 1.59 -8.70 -23.93
C HIS A 389 1.72 -8.71 -22.38
N PRO A 390 1.39 -9.82 -21.71
CA PRO A 390 1.44 -9.90 -20.23
C PRO A 390 2.77 -9.46 -19.62
N ASP A 391 3.90 -9.71 -20.27
CA ASP A 391 5.23 -9.31 -19.79
C ASP A 391 5.40 -7.79 -19.70
N ARG A 392 4.56 -7.01 -20.39
CA ARG A 392 4.58 -5.55 -20.37
C ARG A 392 3.66 -4.94 -19.29
N ALA A 393 2.85 -5.77 -18.63
CA ALA A 393 1.85 -5.29 -17.66
C ALA A 393 2.45 -4.46 -16.53
N ALA A 394 3.62 -4.86 -15.99
CA ALA A 394 4.30 -4.13 -14.93
C ALA A 394 4.75 -2.73 -15.38
N ILE A 395 5.17 -2.56 -16.64
CA ILE A 395 5.58 -1.27 -17.17
C ILE A 395 4.37 -0.34 -17.30
N PHE A 396 3.22 -0.85 -17.78
CA PHE A 396 1.98 -0.08 -17.82
C PHE A 396 1.53 0.41 -16.44
N GLN A 397 1.73 -0.41 -15.40
CA GLN A 397 1.42 -0.04 -14.02
C GLN A 397 2.37 1.04 -13.46
N ALA A 398 3.63 1.04 -13.92
CA ALA A 398 4.64 2.01 -13.51
C ALA A 398 4.54 3.35 -14.25
N LEU A 399 3.87 3.40 -15.40
CA LEU A 399 3.67 4.66 -16.13
C LEU A 399 2.81 5.63 -15.30
N PRO A 400 3.22 6.90 -15.22
CA PRO A 400 2.42 7.93 -14.58
C PRO A 400 1.10 8.14 -15.36
N ARG A 401 0.08 8.59 -14.64
CA ARG A 401 -1.22 8.90 -15.21
C ARG A 401 -1.36 10.42 -15.38
N PRO A 402 -1.98 10.88 -16.46
CA PRO A 402 -2.47 10.13 -17.62
C PRO A 402 -1.32 9.57 -18.47
N TRP A 403 -1.58 8.44 -19.18
CA TRP A 403 -0.60 7.87 -20.09
C TRP A 403 -0.32 8.81 -21.28
N PRO A 404 0.89 8.79 -21.84
CA PRO A 404 1.24 9.53 -23.05
C PRO A 404 0.30 9.20 -24.23
N ASP A 405 0.08 10.20 -25.11
CA ASP A 405 -0.83 10.05 -26.25
C ASP A 405 -0.40 8.98 -27.26
N ASP A 406 0.90 8.78 -27.46
CA ASP A 406 1.48 7.74 -28.34
C ASP A 406 1.25 6.32 -27.80
N ILE A 407 1.40 6.11 -26.50
CA ILE A 407 1.05 4.86 -25.82
C ILE A 407 -0.47 4.61 -25.94
N THR A 408 -1.27 5.63 -25.67
CA THR A 408 -2.73 5.57 -25.77
C THR A 408 -3.16 5.19 -27.18
N ALA A 409 -2.60 5.82 -28.22
CA ALA A 409 -2.88 5.52 -29.62
C ALA A 409 -2.48 4.09 -29.98
N SER A 410 -1.32 3.63 -29.51
CA SER A 410 -0.82 2.27 -29.76
C SER A 410 -1.70 1.19 -29.12
N VAL A 411 -2.21 1.45 -27.90
CA VAL A 411 -3.15 0.55 -27.21
C VAL A 411 -4.48 0.48 -27.97
N VAL A 412 -5.04 1.63 -28.37
CA VAL A 412 -6.29 1.66 -29.16
C VAL A 412 -6.12 0.95 -30.50
N ALA A 413 -5.02 1.19 -31.20
CA ALA A 413 -4.72 0.50 -32.45
C ALA A 413 -4.62 -1.03 -32.28
N GLN A 414 -4.08 -1.50 -31.15
CA GLN A 414 -4.07 -2.93 -30.83
C GLN A 414 -5.47 -3.50 -30.63
N TRP A 415 -6.35 -2.76 -29.96
CA TRP A 415 -7.76 -3.14 -29.78
C TRP A 415 -8.53 -3.14 -31.11
N GLU A 416 -8.29 -2.16 -31.98
CA GLU A 416 -8.89 -2.13 -33.34
C GLU A 416 -8.47 -3.35 -34.15
N ARG A 417 -7.19 -3.73 -34.10
CA ARG A 417 -6.71 -4.98 -34.76
C ARG A 417 -7.38 -6.22 -34.18
N ALA A 418 -7.54 -6.29 -32.86
CA ALA A 418 -8.24 -7.40 -32.21
C ALA A 418 -9.72 -7.46 -32.62
N GLY A 419 -10.41 -6.32 -32.67
CA GLY A 419 -11.79 -6.21 -33.11
C GLY A 419 -11.98 -6.62 -34.58
N ALA A 420 -11.06 -6.21 -35.47
CA ALA A 420 -11.09 -6.61 -36.86
C ALA A 420 -10.90 -8.13 -37.03
N ARG A 421 -9.91 -8.73 -36.35
CA ARG A 421 -9.69 -10.19 -36.37
C ARG A 421 -10.87 -10.98 -35.80
N ARG A 422 -11.58 -10.42 -34.82
CA ARG A 422 -12.79 -11.00 -34.26
C ARG A 422 -13.94 -10.98 -35.28
N ALA A 423 -14.14 -9.84 -35.95
CA ALA A 423 -15.18 -9.67 -36.95
C ALA A 423 -14.98 -10.54 -38.21
N ASP A 424 -13.72 -10.75 -38.61
CA ASP A 424 -13.39 -11.56 -39.76
C ASP A 424 -13.68 -13.06 -39.57
N GLY A 425 -13.94 -13.50 -38.34
CA GLY A 425 -14.25 -14.88 -37.97
C GLY A 425 -13.05 -15.83 -38.18
N GLY A 426 -13.11 -16.98 -37.62
CA GLY A 426 -12.06 -17.98 -37.77
C GLY A 426 -11.87 -18.80 -36.49
N ALA A 427 -11.09 -19.87 -36.57
CA ALA A 427 -10.87 -20.81 -35.46
C ALA A 427 -10.34 -20.14 -34.15
N ARG A 428 -9.70 -18.96 -34.26
CA ARG A 428 -9.16 -18.21 -33.10
C ARG A 428 -9.89 -16.92 -32.78
N SER A 429 -11.08 -16.69 -33.35
CA SER A 429 -11.82 -15.43 -33.10
C SER A 429 -12.12 -15.20 -31.61
N ALA A 430 -12.27 -16.25 -30.80
CA ALA A 430 -12.50 -16.16 -29.37
C ALA A 430 -11.28 -15.56 -28.61
N GLU A 431 -10.05 -15.69 -29.10
CA GLU A 431 -8.84 -15.12 -28.52
C GLU A 431 -8.83 -13.59 -28.62
N PHE A 432 -9.55 -13.03 -29.59
CA PHE A 432 -9.68 -11.58 -29.84
C PHE A 432 -10.93 -10.97 -29.22
N SER A 433 -11.62 -11.72 -28.38
CA SER A 433 -12.78 -11.22 -27.62
C SER A 433 -12.35 -10.11 -26.64
N ARG A 434 -13.17 -9.05 -26.49
CA ARG A 434 -12.97 -7.97 -25.51
C ARG A 434 -12.71 -8.48 -24.09
N TYR A 435 -13.21 -9.65 -23.74
CA TYR A 435 -13.00 -10.26 -22.41
C TYR A 435 -11.53 -10.63 -22.14
N LYS A 436 -10.77 -10.99 -23.17
CA LYS A 436 -9.33 -11.21 -23.07
C LYS A 436 -8.54 -9.92 -22.84
N TYR A 437 -9.13 -8.77 -23.16
CA TYR A 437 -8.56 -7.45 -23.00
C TYR A 437 -9.19 -6.67 -21.80
N SER A 438 -9.99 -7.35 -20.97
CA SER A 438 -10.75 -6.71 -19.89
C SER A 438 -9.87 -5.92 -18.92
N GLU A 439 -8.68 -6.43 -18.59
CA GLU A 439 -7.75 -5.73 -17.73
C GLU A 439 -7.18 -4.47 -18.37
N SER A 440 -6.75 -4.53 -19.64
CA SER A 440 -6.26 -3.35 -20.36
C SER A 440 -7.35 -2.29 -20.54
N LEU A 441 -8.59 -2.71 -20.81
CA LEU A 441 -9.75 -1.81 -20.88
C LEU A 441 -10.01 -1.13 -19.54
N ARG A 442 -9.92 -1.87 -18.43
CA ARG A 442 -10.07 -1.33 -17.08
C ARG A 442 -8.95 -0.34 -16.73
N LEU A 443 -7.69 -0.67 -17.04
CA LEU A 443 -6.56 0.22 -16.82
C LEU A 443 -6.69 1.52 -17.63
N ALA A 444 -7.13 1.42 -18.89
CA ALA A 444 -7.31 2.58 -19.76
C ALA A 444 -8.34 3.58 -19.22
N GLN A 445 -9.44 3.11 -18.63
CA GLN A 445 -10.45 3.98 -18.02
C GLN A 445 -9.86 4.90 -16.95
N ALA A 446 -8.86 4.39 -16.19
CA ALA A 446 -8.17 5.15 -15.15
C ALA A 446 -6.92 5.88 -15.64
N SER A 447 -6.37 5.51 -16.80
CA SER A 447 -5.02 5.96 -17.19
C SER A 447 -4.98 6.77 -18.49
N PHE A 448 -5.99 6.65 -19.36
CA PHE A 448 -6.00 7.41 -20.61
C PHE A 448 -6.21 8.91 -20.35
N PRO A 449 -5.56 9.77 -21.15
CA PRO A 449 -5.84 11.20 -21.16
C PRO A 449 -7.23 11.49 -21.72
N TYR A 450 -7.77 12.67 -21.43
CA TYR A 450 -9.09 13.05 -21.95
C TYR A 450 -9.11 13.17 -23.49
N SER A 451 -7.98 13.51 -24.11
CA SER A 451 -7.78 13.51 -25.59
C SER A 451 -8.16 12.16 -26.24
N ALA A 452 -8.04 11.05 -25.51
CA ALA A 452 -8.39 9.72 -26.00
C ALA A 452 -9.88 9.53 -26.32
N VAL A 453 -10.77 10.36 -25.80
CA VAL A 453 -12.23 10.28 -26.05
C VAL A 453 -12.53 10.36 -27.54
N THR A 454 -11.92 11.31 -28.25
CA THR A 454 -12.07 11.46 -29.69
C THR A 454 -11.50 10.27 -30.47
N LEU A 455 -10.37 9.74 -30.02
CA LEU A 455 -9.75 8.56 -30.63
C LEU A 455 -10.64 7.31 -30.48
N LEU A 456 -11.17 7.09 -29.29
CA LEU A 456 -12.08 5.99 -28.98
C LEU A 456 -13.41 6.11 -29.73
N GLY A 457 -13.94 7.33 -29.88
CA GLY A 457 -15.15 7.59 -30.70
C GLY A 457 -14.94 7.15 -32.15
N ARG A 458 -13.83 7.55 -32.78
CA ARG A 458 -13.46 7.12 -34.14
C ARG A 458 -13.25 5.62 -34.25
N ALA A 459 -12.65 4.99 -33.21
CA ALA A 459 -12.47 3.53 -33.18
C ALA A 459 -13.83 2.81 -33.08
N ALA A 460 -14.78 3.34 -32.30
CA ALA A 460 -16.13 2.80 -32.20
C ALA A 460 -16.90 2.88 -33.54
N GLU A 461 -16.76 4.00 -34.27
CA GLU A 461 -17.37 4.16 -35.60
C GLU A 461 -16.83 3.17 -36.65
N ARG A 462 -15.53 2.84 -36.57
CA ARG A 462 -14.87 1.90 -37.48
C ARG A 462 -15.04 0.44 -37.08
N ALA A 463 -15.48 0.16 -35.84
CA ALA A 463 -15.58 -1.20 -35.35
C ALA A 463 -16.66 -2.00 -36.07
N ARG A 464 -16.31 -3.17 -36.63
CA ARG A 464 -17.23 -4.11 -37.27
C ARG A 464 -17.82 -5.13 -36.28
N ASP A 465 -17.17 -5.33 -35.13
CA ASP A 465 -17.62 -6.18 -34.02
C ASP A 465 -18.36 -5.34 -32.97
N LEU A 466 -19.59 -5.71 -32.68
CA LEU A 466 -20.45 -4.95 -31.77
C LEU A 466 -19.92 -4.95 -30.31
N ASP A 467 -19.27 -6.03 -29.89
CA ASP A 467 -18.68 -6.11 -28.55
C ASP A 467 -17.53 -5.10 -28.41
N TRP A 468 -16.71 -4.95 -29.43
CA TRP A 468 -15.61 -3.98 -29.44
C TRP A 468 -16.12 -2.55 -29.59
N GLN A 469 -17.15 -2.33 -30.42
CA GLN A 469 -17.81 -1.02 -30.51
C GLN A 469 -18.28 -0.56 -29.12
N GLN A 470 -19.01 -1.43 -28.41
CA GLN A 470 -19.45 -1.14 -27.04
C GLN A 470 -18.31 -0.92 -26.05
N ALA A 471 -17.20 -1.66 -26.19
CA ALA A 471 -16.03 -1.50 -25.34
C ALA A 471 -15.38 -0.12 -25.51
N PHE A 472 -15.24 0.36 -26.75
CA PHE A 472 -14.72 1.70 -27.04
C PHE A 472 -15.62 2.78 -26.46
N VAL A 473 -16.93 2.72 -26.71
CA VAL A 473 -17.92 3.68 -26.16
C VAL A 473 -17.89 3.68 -24.62
N LYS A 474 -17.90 2.50 -24.01
CA LYS A 474 -17.84 2.38 -22.54
C LYS A 474 -16.58 3.00 -21.97
N THR A 475 -15.43 2.78 -22.63
CA THR A 475 -14.17 3.35 -22.19
C THR A 475 -14.14 4.86 -22.33
N ALA A 476 -14.64 5.41 -23.45
CA ALA A 476 -14.76 6.84 -23.66
C ALA A 476 -15.67 7.50 -22.60
N ASN A 477 -16.83 6.92 -22.33
CA ASN A 477 -17.76 7.41 -21.32
C ASN A 477 -17.15 7.38 -19.91
N ALA A 478 -16.37 6.36 -19.58
CA ALA A 478 -15.67 6.27 -18.29
C ALA A 478 -14.62 7.39 -18.14
N ILE A 479 -13.91 7.75 -19.21
CA ILE A 479 -12.94 8.85 -19.20
C ILE A 479 -13.65 10.20 -19.02
N VAL A 480 -14.77 10.41 -19.71
CA VAL A 480 -15.59 11.63 -19.55
C VAL A 480 -16.09 11.73 -18.10
N HIS A 481 -16.66 10.64 -17.58
CA HIS A 481 -17.14 10.59 -16.20
C HIS A 481 -16.02 10.87 -15.18
N ARG A 482 -14.82 10.27 -15.36
CA ARG A 482 -13.65 10.57 -14.54
C ARG A 482 -13.32 12.04 -14.53
N LYS A 483 -13.31 12.67 -15.71
CA LYS A 483 -13.05 14.11 -15.84
C LYS A 483 -14.06 14.93 -15.05
N THR A 484 -15.36 14.64 -15.21
CA THR A 484 -16.43 15.35 -14.49
C THR A 484 -16.25 15.24 -12.97
N LEU A 485 -15.98 14.03 -12.46
CA LEU A 485 -15.78 13.80 -11.02
C LEU A 485 -14.58 14.56 -10.44
N LEU A 486 -13.50 14.74 -11.22
CA LEU A 486 -12.34 15.48 -10.79
C LEU A 486 -12.54 17.00 -10.92
N GLU A 487 -13.28 17.46 -11.95
CA GLU A 487 -13.61 18.87 -12.13
C GLU A 487 -14.52 19.42 -11.03
N GLU A 488 -15.30 18.57 -10.36
CA GLU A 488 -16.10 18.96 -9.19
C GLU A 488 -15.24 19.37 -7.98
N LEU A 489 -13.95 19.00 -7.97
CA LEU A 489 -12.99 19.36 -6.94
C LEU A 489 -12.14 20.59 -7.34
N THR A 490 -12.38 21.21 -8.49
CA THR A 490 -11.62 22.39 -8.95
C THR A 490 -12.39 23.67 -8.74
#